data_87665e093304ed434b80687d5071dadb
#
_entry.id   87665e093304ed434b80687d5071dadb
#
_cell.length_a   1.000
_cell.length_b   1.000
_cell.length_c   1.000
_cell.angle_alpha   90.00
_cell.angle_beta   90.00
_cell.angle_gamma   90.00
#
_symmetry.space_group_name_H-M   'P 1'
#
loop_
_entity.id
_entity.type
_entity.pdbx_description
1 polymer ?
#
loop_
_entity_poly.entity_id
_entity_poly.type
_entity_poly.pdbx_seq_one_letter_code
_entity_poly.pdbx_strand_id
1 'polypeptide(L)'
;MMEDSKAWIHRQWPGHPPVTHSVIKGNDIPVIAAMANDYDLVVMGTQGASKFKDIFLGSTTNGVCKATETPVLAIPENASYCPLRKIVLAVDDYEVTGKKVLDPLIELADLHDADIKIFHTDMGTADLGVDPIIGMYLAGKEHSFHYAATSLKINDSIHEFVETEKADMLCLIGRKRARINNLFHRSVTKREVFQTEIPLLVLTDIAVITDF
;
A
#
# COMPACT_ATOMS: atom_id res chain seq x y z
N MET A 1 21.65 -1.36 21.19
CA MET A 1 20.67 -0.80 20.22
C MET A 1 19.38 -1.62 20.14
N MET A 2 19.39 -2.95 19.93
CA MET A 2 18.15 -3.76 19.83
C MET A 2 17.44 -4.04 21.16
N GLU A 3 18.18 -4.21 22.26
CA GLU A 3 17.58 -4.28 23.62
C GLU A 3 16.91 -2.97 24.02
N ASP A 4 17.46 -1.84 23.58
CA ASP A 4 16.89 -0.53 23.83
C ASP A 4 15.52 -0.34 23.16
N SER A 5 15.31 -0.91 21.95
CA SER A 5 14.05 -0.79 21.21
C SER A 5 12.90 -1.53 21.92
N LYS A 6 13.15 -2.74 22.44
CA LYS A 6 12.14 -3.48 23.23
C LYS A 6 11.77 -2.76 24.52
N ALA A 7 12.79 -2.29 25.23
CA ALA A 7 12.58 -1.54 26.47
C ALA A 7 11.83 -0.22 26.21
N TRP A 8 12.09 0.41 25.06
CA TRP A 8 11.38 1.60 24.63
C TRP A 8 9.91 1.30 24.33
N ILE A 9 9.61 0.26 23.53
CA ILE A 9 8.23 -0.16 23.20
C ILE A 9 7.46 -0.48 24.49
N HIS A 10 8.05 -1.26 25.39
CA HIS A 10 7.41 -1.63 26.64
C HIS A 10 7.09 -0.42 27.54
N ARG A 11 7.95 0.60 27.53
CA ARG A 11 7.69 1.86 28.25
C ARG A 11 6.61 2.70 27.63
N GLN A 12 6.60 2.78 26.29
CA GLN A 12 5.62 3.62 25.57
C GLN A 12 4.23 2.97 25.51
N TRP A 13 4.19 1.65 25.49
CA TRP A 13 2.95 0.90 25.36
C TRP A 13 2.91 -0.31 26.29
N PRO A 14 2.62 -0.10 27.57
CA PRO A 14 2.43 -1.19 28.52
C PRO A 14 1.27 -2.10 28.04
N GLY A 15 1.53 -3.41 27.95
CA GLY A 15 0.52 -4.37 27.48
C GLY A 15 0.50 -4.60 25.98
N HIS A 16 1.48 -4.09 25.22
CA HIS A 16 1.66 -4.44 23.82
C HIS A 16 1.76 -5.96 23.61
N PRO A 17 1.37 -6.47 22.42
CA PRO A 17 1.59 -7.87 22.07
C PRO A 17 3.05 -8.29 22.18
N PRO A 18 3.37 -9.59 22.31
CA PRO A 18 4.75 -10.07 22.36
C PRO A 18 5.56 -9.57 21.15
N VAL A 19 6.69 -8.93 21.41
CA VAL A 19 7.63 -8.46 20.39
C VAL A 19 8.85 -9.35 20.37
N THR A 20 9.12 -9.99 19.26
CA THR A 20 10.35 -10.73 18.99
C THR A 20 11.26 -9.94 18.06
N HIS A 21 12.55 -10.22 18.09
CA HIS A 21 13.49 -9.63 17.15
C HIS A 21 14.48 -10.69 16.69
N SER A 22 14.98 -10.54 15.46
CA SER A 22 16.03 -11.37 14.89
C SER A 22 16.95 -10.54 14.02
N VAL A 23 18.19 -11.01 13.87
CA VAL A 23 19.17 -10.46 12.92
C VAL A 23 19.49 -11.55 11.93
N ILE A 24 19.19 -11.31 10.67
CA ILE A 24 19.40 -12.28 9.61
C ILE A 24 20.42 -11.69 8.63
N LYS A 25 21.43 -12.50 8.28
CA LYS A 25 22.42 -12.13 7.28
C LYS A 25 21.93 -12.57 5.90
N GLY A 26 22.04 -11.72 4.92
CA GLY A 26 21.67 -12.06 3.55
C GLY A 26 21.40 -10.82 2.70
N ASN A 27 20.89 -11.05 1.51
CA ASN A 27 20.44 -9.97 0.63
C ASN A 27 19.05 -9.51 1.12
N ASP A 28 18.88 -8.25 1.38
CA ASP A 28 17.72 -7.68 2.08
C ASP A 28 16.37 -8.09 1.44
N ILE A 29 16.20 -7.87 0.14
CA ILE A 29 14.92 -8.10 -0.54
C ILE A 29 14.48 -9.57 -0.47
N PRO A 30 15.27 -10.56 -0.93
CA PRO A 30 14.85 -11.96 -0.88
C PRO A 30 14.69 -12.49 0.55
N VAL A 31 15.47 -12.02 1.51
CA VAL A 31 15.33 -12.43 2.92
C VAL A 31 14.01 -11.91 3.50
N ILE A 32 13.71 -10.63 3.33
CA ILE A 32 12.47 -10.03 3.84
C ILE A 32 11.25 -10.67 3.15
N ALA A 33 11.30 -10.82 1.81
CA ALA A 33 10.20 -11.42 1.06
C ALA A 33 9.94 -12.89 1.46
N ALA A 34 10.98 -13.66 1.74
CA ALA A 34 10.81 -15.04 2.24
C ALA A 34 10.17 -15.09 3.62
N MET A 35 10.59 -14.19 4.53
CA MET A 35 10.01 -14.10 5.86
C MET A 35 8.57 -13.57 5.84
N ALA A 36 8.25 -12.68 4.92
CA ALA A 36 6.94 -12.04 4.81
C ALA A 36 5.80 -13.06 4.70
N ASN A 37 6.06 -14.23 4.12
CA ASN A 37 5.04 -15.29 3.95
C ASN A 37 4.50 -15.85 5.27
N ASP A 38 5.20 -15.64 6.38
CA ASP A 38 4.80 -16.09 7.72
C ASP A 38 4.01 -15.00 8.49
N TYR A 39 3.70 -13.88 7.86
CA TYR A 39 3.07 -12.72 8.49
C TYR A 39 1.91 -12.18 7.64
N ASP A 40 0.96 -11.52 8.30
CA ASP A 40 -0.21 -10.90 7.67
C ASP A 40 0.10 -9.52 7.07
N LEU A 41 1.14 -8.85 7.58
CA LEU A 41 1.55 -7.51 7.15
C LEU A 41 3.05 -7.30 7.36
N VAL A 42 3.70 -6.69 6.39
CA VAL A 42 5.07 -6.20 6.51
C VAL A 42 5.05 -4.68 6.67
N VAL A 43 5.70 -4.15 7.70
CA VAL A 43 5.84 -2.71 7.90
C VAL A 43 7.29 -2.31 7.66
N MET A 44 7.52 -1.35 6.76
CA MET A 44 8.86 -0.91 6.37
C MET A 44 8.95 0.61 6.33
N GLY A 45 10.10 1.15 6.76
CA GLY A 45 10.43 2.55 6.46
C GLY A 45 10.76 2.75 4.97
N THR A 46 10.44 3.90 4.43
CA THR A 46 10.72 4.23 3.01
C THR A 46 12.16 4.67 2.77
N GLN A 47 12.89 5.12 3.80
CA GLN A 47 14.28 5.53 3.69
C GLN A 47 15.23 4.44 4.17
N GLY A 48 16.22 4.13 3.33
CA GLY A 48 17.43 3.40 3.70
C GLY A 48 18.59 4.36 3.92
N ALA A 49 19.82 3.85 4.02
CA ALA A 49 21.04 4.61 4.28
C ALA A 49 21.43 5.65 3.20
N SER A 50 20.71 5.79 2.10
CA SER A 50 20.98 6.75 1.03
C SER A 50 20.22 8.04 1.25
N LYS A 51 20.96 9.11 1.55
CA LYS A 51 20.49 10.48 1.78
C LYS A 51 20.04 11.20 0.49
N PHE A 52 19.23 10.61 -0.36
CA PHE A 52 18.66 11.33 -1.49
C PHE A 52 17.39 12.07 -1.06
N LYS A 53 17.31 13.37 -1.41
CA LYS A 53 16.27 14.32 -0.98
C LYS A 53 14.87 14.05 -1.55
N ASP A 54 14.72 13.08 -2.43
CA ASP A 54 13.42 12.74 -3.01
C ASP A 54 12.84 11.57 -2.24
N ILE A 55 11.66 11.75 -1.65
CA ILE A 55 10.95 10.75 -0.84
C ILE A 55 10.45 9.66 -1.78
N PHE A 56 11.31 8.69 -2.01
CA PHE A 56 11.01 7.50 -2.78
C PHE A 56 10.58 6.38 -1.83
N LEU A 57 9.62 5.59 -2.24
CA LEU A 57 9.48 4.24 -1.72
C LEU A 57 10.85 3.58 -1.91
N GLY A 58 11.68 3.50 -0.88
CA GLY A 58 13.10 3.12 -0.99
C GLY A 58 13.29 1.88 -1.85
N SER A 59 14.43 1.76 -2.52
CA SER A 59 14.70 0.63 -3.43
C SER A 59 14.45 -0.74 -2.79
N THR A 60 14.76 -0.89 -1.51
CA THR A 60 14.48 -2.11 -0.74
C THR A 60 12.99 -2.32 -0.54
N THR A 61 12.24 -1.30 -0.08
CA THR A 61 10.79 -1.41 0.13
C THR A 61 10.06 -1.71 -1.18
N ASN A 62 10.38 -1.00 -2.26
CA ASN A 62 9.83 -1.28 -3.59
C ASN A 62 10.20 -2.70 -4.09
N GLY A 63 11.42 -3.16 -3.81
CA GLY A 63 11.86 -4.51 -4.12
C GLY A 63 11.07 -5.56 -3.35
N VAL A 64 10.79 -5.33 -2.06
CA VAL A 64 9.97 -6.22 -1.22
C VAL A 64 8.53 -6.24 -1.70
N CYS A 65 7.90 -5.09 -1.98
CA CYS A 65 6.54 -5.03 -2.54
C CYS A 65 6.40 -5.87 -3.82
N LYS A 66 7.46 -5.93 -4.64
CA LYS A 66 7.48 -6.76 -5.87
C LYS A 66 7.72 -8.24 -5.60
N ALA A 67 8.42 -8.57 -4.53
CA ALA A 67 8.89 -9.92 -4.25
C ALA A 67 7.96 -10.72 -3.35
N THR A 68 7.12 -10.05 -2.51
CA THR A 68 6.18 -10.72 -1.60
C THR A 68 4.72 -10.60 -2.07
N GLU A 69 3.88 -11.50 -1.58
CA GLU A 69 2.42 -11.44 -1.71
C GLU A 69 1.76 -10.85 -0.46
N THR A 70 2.50 -10.83 0.64
CA THR A 70 2.08 -10.21 1.89
C THR A 70 1.94 -8.70 1.69
N PRO A 71 0.86 -8.08 2.17
CA PRO A 71 0.70 -6.63 2.14
C PRO A 71 1.88 -5.90 2.78
N VAL A 72 2.27 -4.77 2.20
CA VAL A 72 3.38 -3.96 2.70
C VAL A 72 2.88 -2.56 3.05
N LEU A 73 3.05 -2.17 4.31
CA LEU A 73 2.81 -0.81 4.80
C LEU A 73 4.14 -0.06 4.85
N ALA A 74 4.30 0.87 3.93
CA ALA A 74 5.48 1.71 3.84
C ALA A 74 5.26 3.01 4.62
N ILE A 75 6.14 3.29 5.59
CA ILE A 75 6.05 4.45 6.48
C ILE A 75 7.10 5.48 6.07
N PRO A 76 6.72 6.70 5.66
CA PRO A 76 7.65 7.79 5.40
C PRO A 76 8.43 8.20 6.66
N GLU A 77 9.65 8.71 6.48
CA GLU A 77 10.52 9.10 7.60
C GLU A 77 9.87 10.17 8.50
N ASN A 78 9.16 11.11 7.89
CA ASN A 78 8.54 12.23 8.59
C ASN A 78 7.10 11.94 9.02
N ALA A 79 6.60 10.72 8.77
CA ALA A 79 5.25 10.38 9.18
C ALA A 79 5.16 10.31 10.71
N SER A 80 4.19 11.02 11.25
CA SER A 80 3.80 10.91 12.66
C SER A 80 2.59 10.00 12.78
N TYR A 81 2.53 9.21 13.84
CA TYR A 81 1.36 8.40 14.10
C TYR A 81 0.14 9.31 14.33
N CYS A 82 -0.89 9.07 13.57
CA CYS A 82 -2.22 9.61 13.80
C CYS A 82 -3.27 8.50 13.56
N PRO A 83 -4.42 8.55 14.25
CA PRO A 83 -5.55 7.69 13.92
C PRO A 83 -5.96 7.92 12.46
N LEU A 84 -6.12 6.85 11.71
CA LEU A 84 -6.63 6.94 10.35
C LEU A 84 -8.10 7.36 10.38
N ARG A 85 -8.45 8.42 9.66
CA ARG A 85 -9.83 8.88 9.47
C ARG A 85 -10.29 8.73 8.04
N LYS A 86 -9.35 8.93 7.12
CA LYS A 86 -9.58 8.80 5.68
C LYS A 86 -8.48 8.00 5.03
N ILE A 87 -8.86 6.96 4.32
CA ILE A 87 -7.95 6.14 3.53
C ILE A 87 -8.35 6.29 2.07
N VAL A 88 -7.41 6.71 1.22
CA VAL A 88 -7.62 6.73 -0.23
C VAL A 88 -7.20 5.38 -0.79
N LEU A 89 -8.12 4.68 -1.44
CA LEU A 89 -7.85 3.49 -2.26
C LEU A 89 -7.81 3.93 -3.72
N ALA A 90 -6.62 4.00 -4.32
CA ALA A 90 -6.50 4.28 -5.74
C ALA A 90 -6.58 2.97 -6.54
N VAL A 91 -7.49 2.95 -7.50
CA VAL A 91 -7.79 1.79 -8.35
C VAL A 91 -7.58 2.12 -9.82
N ASP A 92 -7.25 1.10 -10.60
CA ASP A 92 -7.18 1.13 -12.06
C ASP A 92 -8.42 0.44 -12.69
N ASP A 93 -8.48 0.40 -14.02
CA ASP A 93 -9.60 -0.17 -14.78
C ASP A 93 -9.72 -1.71 -14.67
N TYR A 94 -8.89 -2.37 -13.88
CA TYR A 94 -8.90 -3.81 -13.76
C TYR A 94 -9.67 -4.30 -12.52
N GLU A 95 -10.44 -5.35 -12.70
CA GLU A 95 -11.13 -6.01 -11.61
C GLU A 95 -10.15 -6.54 -10.55
N VAL A 96 -10.55 -6.44 -9.28
CA VAL A 96 -9.86 -7.07 -8.17
C VAL A 96 -10.25 -8.54 -8.13
N THR A 97 -9.29 -9.46 -8.07
CA THR A 97 -9.52 -10.90 -8.20
C THR A 97 -10.35 -11.51 -7.07
N GLY A 98 -10.48 -10.82 -5.95
CA GLY A 98 -11.34 -11.26 -4.84
C GLY A 98 -11.29 -10.35 -3.63
N LYS A 99 -12.28 -10.46 -2.76
CA LYS A 99 -12.40 -9.67 -1.53
C LYS A 99 -11.16 -9.75 -0.64
N LYS A 100 -10.52 -10.90 -0.57
CA LYS A 100 -9.32 -11.13 0.25
C LYS A 100 -8.18 -10.17 -0.05
N VAL A 101 -8.12 -9.63 -1.27
CA VAL A 101 -7.11 -8.61 -1.61
C VAL A 101 -7.30 -7.34 -0.78
N LEU A 102 -8.56 -7.01 -0.46
CA LEU A 102 -8.91 -5.81 0.30
C LEU A 102 -8.99 -6.04 1.82
N ASP A 103 -8.92 -7.28 2.30
CA ASP A 103 -9.05 -7.57 3.74
C ASP A 103 -8.09 -6.74 4.61
N PRO A 104 -6.79 -6.55 4.27
CA PRO A 104 -5.89 -5.75 5.10
C PRO A 104 -6.26 -4.26 5.15
N LEU A 105 -6.81 -3.72 4.07
CA LEU A 105 -7.36 -2.36 4.04
C LEU A 105 -8.59 -2.26 4.94
N ILE A 106 -9.50 -3.23 4.84
CA ILE A 106 -10.73 -3.29 5.61
C ILE A 106 -10.43 -3.40 7.10
N GLU A 107 -9.48 -4.26 7.48
CA GLU A 107 -9.06 -4.43 8.88
C GLU A 107 -8.48 -3.13 9.46
N LEU A 108 -7.65 -2.42 8.69
CA LEU A 108 -7.10 -1.13 9.13
C LEU A 108 -8.20 -0.06 9.22
N ALA A 109 -9.13 -0.03 8.29
CA ALA A 109 -10.27 0.89 8.34
C ALA A 109 -11.16 0.61 9.56
N ASP A 110 -11.43 -0.66 9.86
CA ASP A 110 -12.21 -1.06 11.04
C ASP A 110 -11.53 -0.69 12.35
N LEU A 111 -10.23 -0.93 12.45
CA LEU A 111 -9.46 -0.64 13.66
C LEU A 111 -9.51 0.85 14.02
N HIS A 112 -9.65 1.72 13.03
CA HIS A 112 -9.58 3.16 13.19
C HIS A 112 -10.92 3.88 12.98
N ASP A 113 -11.99 3.16 12.59
CA ASP A 113 -13.28 3.74 12.17
C ASP A 113 -13.08 4.76 11.04
N ALA A 114 -12.35 4.35 9.99
CA ALA A 114 -11.91 5.19 8.90
C ALA A 114 -12.81 5.07 7.66
N ASP A 115 -13.07 6.20 7.00
CA ASP A 115 -13.72 6.26 5.70
C ASP A 115 -12.78 5.84 4.59
N ILE A 116 -13.28 5.05 3.62
CA ILE A 116 -12.53 4.65 2.43
C ILE A 116 -12.97 5.51 1.24
N LYS A 117 -12.05 6.28 0.67
CA LYS A 117 -12.26 7.08 -0.54
C LYS A 117 -11.67 6.34 -1.73
N ILE A 118 -12.52 5.73 -2.56
CA ILE A 118 -12.09 5.01 -3.75
C ILE A 118 -11.85 6.04 -4.86
N PHE A 119 -10.61 6.16 -5.30
CA PHE A 119 -10.21 7.09 -6.36
C PHE A 119 -9.87 6.33 -7.63
N HIS A 120 -10.70 6.52 -8.65
CA HIS A 120 -10.52 5.93 -9.96
C HIS A 120 -10.08 6.98 -10.97
N THR A 121 -8.94 6.76 -11.61
CA THR A 121 -8.47 7.58 -12.71
C THR A 121 -9.04 7.01 -14.01
N ASP A 122 -10.01 7.69 -14.58
CA ASP A 122 -10.58 7.33 -15.89
C ASP A 122 -9.53 7.56 -16.99
N MET A 123 -9.07 6.47 -17.60
CA MET A 123 -8.17 6.50 -18.76
C MET A 123 -8.93 6.67 -20.08
N GLY A 124 -10.21 7.02 -20.03
CA GLY A 124 -11.06 7.18 -21.21
C GLY A 124 -11.61 5.85 -21.77
N THR A 125 -11.45 4.79 -21.01
CA THR A 125 -12.02 3.47 -21.30
C THR A 125 -13.13 3.16 -20.31
N ALA A 126 -14.15 4.01 -20.22
CA ALA A 126 -15.22 3.91 -19.23
C ALA A 126 -15.85 2.51 -19.15
N ASP A 127 -15.12 1.56 -18.55
CA ASP A 127 -15.68 0.28 -18.14
C ASP A 127 -16.07 0.39 -16.66
N LEU A 128 -17.34 0.71 -16.44
CA LEU A 128 -17.95 0.89 -15.12
C LEU A 128 -18.04 -0.43 -14.31
N GLY A 129 -17.34 -1.49 -14.76
CA GLY A 129 -17.45 -2.82 -14.17
C GLY A 129 -16.71 -2.98 -12.83
N VAL A 130 -15.67 -2.19 -12.58
CA VAL A 130 -14.79 -2.37 -11.41
C VAL A 130 -15.43 -1.86 -10.13
N ASP A 131 -16.09 -0.72 -10.17
CA ASP A 131 -16.64 -0.06 -8.99
C ASP A 131 -17.76 -0.85 -8.28
N PRO A 132 -18.72 -1.48 -8.98
CA PRO A 132 -19.73 -2.30 -8.34
C PRO A 132 -19.12 -3.48 -7.55
N ILE A 133 -18.04 -4.07 -8.06
CA ILE A 133 -17.35 -5.19 -7.41
C ILE A 133 -16.63 -4.71 -6.15
N ILE A 134 -15.91 -3.59 -6.24
CA ILE A 134 -15.25 -3.00 -5.07
C ILE A 134 -16.28 -2.58 -4.03
N GLY A 135 -17.37 -1.92 -4.44
CA GLY A 135 -18.46 -1.54 -3.54
C GLY A 135 -19.10 -2.74 -2.84
N MET A 136 -19.25 -3.86 -3.56
CA MET A 136 -19.72 -5.12 -2.96
C MET A 136 -18.72 -5.66 -1.91
N TYR A 137 -17.41 -5.59 -2.19
CA TYR A 137 -16.37 -6.05 -1.25
C TYR A 137 -16.28 -5.16 0.00
N LEU A 138 -16.58 -3.86 -0.14
CA LEU A 138 -16.61 -2.87 0.94
C LEU A 138 -17.99 -2.74 1.58
N ALA A 139 -18.94 -3.62 1.27
CA ALA A 139 -20.28 -3.57 1.84
C ALA A 139 -20.24 -3.55 3.38
N GLY A 140 -20.95 -2.59 3.98
CA GLY A 140 -20.96 -2.38 5.44
C GLY A 140 -19.83 -1.50 5.96
N LYS A 141 -19.00 -0.94 5.07
CA LYS A 141 -17.99 0.08 5.39
C LYS A 141 -18.40 1.43 4.84
N GLU A 142 -18.06 2.50 5.54
CA GLU A 142 -18.25 3.85 5.03
C GLU A 142 -17.26 4.05 3.85
N HIS A 143 -17.81 4.26 2.65
CA HIS A 143 -17.00 4.46 1.46
C HIS A 143 -17.68 5.34 0.42
N SER A 144 -16.88 5.97 -0.43
CA SER A 144 -17.37 6.79 -1.55
C SER A 144 -16.46 6.66 -2.77
N PHE A 145 -17.05 6.78 -3.95
CA PHE A 145 -16.34 6.72 -5.24
C PHE A 145 -16.08 8.12 -5.77
N HIS A 146 -14.87 8.32 -6.26
CA HIS A 146 -14.40 9.58 -6.82
C HIS A 146 -13.69 9.30 -8.15
N TYR A 147 -14.00 10.11 -9.14
CA TYR A 147 -13.51 9.97 -10.50
C TYR A 147 -12.83 11.27 -10.92
N ALA A 148 -11.65 11.16 -11.51
CA ALA A 148 -11.01 12.30 -12.14
C ALA A 148 -10.82 12.01 -13.63
N ALA A 149 -11.46 12.80 -14.48
CA ALA A 149 -11.10 12.84 -15.89
C ALA A 149 -9.73 13.52 -16.02
N THR A 150 -8.70 12.77 -16.43
CA THR A 150 -7.34 13.29 -16.33
C THR A 150 -6.75 13.66 -17.68
N SER A 151 -6.42 14.92 -17.81
CA SER A 151 -5.33 15.40 -18.67
C SER A 151 -3.95 15.31 -17.96
N LEU A 152 -3.93 14.98 -16.67
CA LEU A 152 -2.75 14.88 -15.82
C LEU A 152 -2.17 13.46 -15.84
N LYS A 153 -0.93 13.33 -15.40
CA LYS A 153 -0.37 12.01 -15.13
C LYS A 153 -1.10 11.39 -13.94
N ILE A 154 -1.32 10.08 -13.97
CA ILE A 154 -2.05 9.34 -12.92
C ILE A 154 -1.52 9.65 -11.52
N ASN A 155 -0.20 9.68 -11.36
CA ASN A 155 0.42 9.96 -10.06
C ASN A 155 0.10 11.35 -9.54
N ASP A 156 0.10 12.35 -10.42
CA ASP A 156 -0.21 13.74 -10.05
C ASP A 156 -1.68 13.86 -9.61
N SER A 157 -2.58 13.15 -10.30
CA SER A 157 -4.01 13.13 -9.95
C SER A 157 -4.26 12.43 -8.61
N ILE A 158 -3.59 11.31 -8.33
CA ILE A 158 -3.70 10.63 -7.04
C ILE A 158 -3.14 11.52 -5.94
N HIS A 159 -1.99 12.17 -6.17
CA HIS A 159 -1.39 13.09 -5.20
C HIS A 159 -2.31 14.27 -4.89
N GLU A 160 -2.84 14.94 -5.93
CA GLU A 160 -3.81 16.03 -5.78
C GLU A 160 -5.06 15.60 -5.01
N PHE A 161 -5.57 14.40 -5.28
CA PHE A 161 -6.72 13.88 -4.57
C PHE A 161 -6.42 13.58 -3.10
N VAL A 162 -5.29 12.94 -2.81
CA VAL A 162 -4.81 12.67 -1.43
C VAL A 162 -4.69 13.95 -0.62
N GLU A 163 -4.11 15.01 -1.20
CA GLU A 163 -3.96 16.31 -0.56
C GLU A 163 -5.32 17.00 -0.35
N THR A 164 -6.19 16.98 -1.38
CA THR A 164 -7.52 17.60 -1.32
C THR A 164 -8.39 16.96 -0.24
N GLU A 165 -8.39 15.64 -0.16
CA GLU A 165 -9.12 14.88 0.85
C GLU A 165 -8.48 14.95 2.23
N LYS A 166 -7.21 15.36 2.32
CA LYS A 166 -6.39 15.30 3.54
C LYS A 166 -6.39 13.87 4.08
N ALA A 167 -6.04 12.92 3.19
CA ALA A 167 -6.02 11.52 3.54
C ALA A 167 -4.90 11.21 4.54
N ASP A 168 -5.16 10.29 5.45
CA ASP A 168 -4.19 9.83 6.46
C ASP A 168 -3.37 8.65 5.95
N MET A 169 -3.85 7.94 4.94
CA MET A 169 -3.16 6.81 4.30
C MET A 169 -3.58 6.68 2.84
N LEU A 170 -2.62 6.31 1.99
CA LEU A 170 -2.88 5.88 0.62
C LEU A 170 -2.78 4.36 0.53
N CYS A 171 -3.70 3.72 -0.19
CA CYS A 171 -3.68 2.30 -0.51
C CYS A 171 -3.62 2.11 -2.02
N LEU A 172 -2.71 1.27 -2.48
CA LEU A 172 -2.55 0.89 -3.88
C LEU A 172 -2.66 -0.63 -4.04
N ILE A 173 -3.17 -1.09 -5.17
CA ILE A 173 -3.23 -2.51 -5.52
C ILE A 173 -2.15 -2.80 -6.56
N GLY A 174 -1.12 -3.54 -6.13
CA GLY A 174 -0.08 -4.06 -7.02
C GLY A 174 -0.51 -5.37 -7.65
N ARG A 175 -0.42 -5.48 -8.99
CA ARG A 175 -0.85 -6.69 -9.71
C ARG A 175 0.35 -7.54 -10.11
N LYS A 176 0.35 -8.81 -9.68
CA LYS A 176 1.28 -9.83 -10.17
C LYS A 176 0.65 -10.59 -11.34
N ARG A 177 1.01 -10.25 -12.57
CA ARG A 177 0.66 -11.06 -13.74
C ARG A 177 1.73 -12.14 -13.93
N ALA A 178 1.31 -13.40 -14.15
CA ALA A 178 2.16 -14.59 -14.17
C ALA A 178 3.33 -14.60 -15.19
N ARG A 179 3.46 -13.62 -16.07
CA ARG A 179 4.53 -13.52 -17.08
C ARG A 179 5.16 -12.15 -17.28
N ILE A 180 4.77 -11.13 -16.53
CA ILE A 180 5.33 -9.80 -16.75
C ILE A 180 5.71 -9.21 -15.39
N ASN A 181 7.02 -9.14 -15.15
CA ASN A 181 7.67 -8.54 -13.98
C ASN A 181 7.43 -7.01 -13.85
N ASN A 182 6.21 -6.55 -14.06
CA ASN A 182 5.91 -5.14 -14.12
C ASN A 182 4.68 -4.81 -13.26
N LEU A 183 4.90 -4.76 -11.95
CA LEU A 183 3.92 -4.30 -10.97
C LEU A 183 3.45 -2.85 -11.21
N PHE A 184 4.17 -2.15 -12.06
CA PHE A 184 3.90 -0.76 -12.42
C PHE A 184 4.01 -0.60 -13.93
N HIS A 185 3.13 -1.32 -14.71
CA HIS A 185 3.16 -1.20 -16.15
C HIS A 185 2.41 0.03 -16.66
N ARG A 186 3.18 0.87 -17.26
CA ARG A 186 2.94 1.98 -18.17
C ARG A 186 2.73 3.37 -17.60
N SER A 187 2.26 3.58 -16.41
CA SER A 187 2.12 4.97 -15.91
C SER A 187 3.04 5.33 -14.74
N VAL A 188 3.60 4.33 -14.02
CA VAL A 188 4.59 4.56 -12.96
C VAL A 188 5.99 4.18 -13.44
N THR A 189 6.32 4.56 -14.67
CA THR A 189 7.59 4.19 -15.29
C THR A 189 8.73 5.07 -14.82
N LYS A 190 9.73 4.39 -14.33
CA LYS A 190 11.17 4.68 -14.38
C LYS A 190 11.75 5.88 -13.63
N ARG A 191 11.00 6.90 -13.22
CA ARG A 191 11.54 8.04 -12.45
C ARG A 191 10.55 8.81 -11.57
N GLU A 192 9.26 8.55 -11.69
CA GLU A 192 8.25 9.24 -10.88
C GLU A 192 7.72 8.26 -9.84
N VAL A 193 8.49 8.05 -8.80
CA VAL A 193 8.09 7.27 -7.65
C VAL A 193 7.14 8.11 -6.83
N PHE A 194 6.06 7.51 -6.37
CA PHE A 194 5.10 8.15 -5.50
C PHE A 194 5.82 8.84 -4.34
N GLN A 195 5.77 10.16 -4.34
CA GLN A 195 6.12 10.95 -3.17
C GLN A 195 4.87 11.04 -2.31
N THR A 196 4.88 10.40 -1.18
CA THR A 196 3.80 10.56 -0.21
C THR A 196 4.42 10.88 1.15
N GLU A 197 3.85 11.86 1.82
CA GLU A 197 4.19 12.20 3.20
C GLU A 197 3.37 11.37 4.19
N ILE A 198 2.38 10.64 3.70
CA ILE A 198 1.50 9.76 4.49
C ILE A 198 1.87 8.28 4.26
N PRO A 199 1.51 7.38 5.17
CA PRO A 199 1.69 5.95 5.01
C PRO A 199 1.09 5.42 3.70
N LEU A 200 1.78 4.48 3.07
CA LEU A 200 1.36 3.82 1.84
C LEU A 200 1.18 2.32 2.08
N LEU A 201 -0.05 1.84 1.99
CA LEU A 201 -0.37 0.41 1.97
C LEU A 201 -0.33 -0.12 0.53
N VAL A 202 0.49 -1.12 0.29
CA VAL A 202 0.54 -1.83 -1.00
C VAL A 202 -0.06 -3.22 -0.80
N LEU A 203 -1.21 -3.43 -1.41
CA LEU A 203 -1.86 -4.74 -1.51
C LEU A 203 -1.34 -5.47 -2.74
N THR A 204 -1.32 -6.81 -2.71
CA THR A 204 -0.92 -7.62 -3.86
C THR A 204 -2.12 -8.41 -4.39
N ASP A 205 -2.46 -8.18 -5.64
CA ASP A 205 -3.48 -8.94 -6.35
C ASP A 205 -2.81 -9.93 -7.32
N ILE A 206 -3.06 -11.22 -7.09
CA ILE A 206 -2.50 -12.31 -7.88
C ILE A 206 -3.54 -12.73 -8.91
N ALA A 207 -3.47 -12.17 -10.11
CA ALA A 207 -4.29 -12.63 -11.20
C ALA A 207 -3.89 -14.07 -11.59
N VAL A 208 -4.72 -15.04 -11.25
CA VAL A 208 -4.61 -16.39 -11.80
C VAL A 208 -5.06 -16.30 -13.25
N ILE A 209 -4.10 -16.30 -14.18
CA ILE A 209 -4.43 -16.45 -15.60
C ILE A 209 -4.83 -17.92 -15.78
N THR A 210 -6.11 -18.20 -15.81
CA THR A 210 -6.61 -19.44 -16.43
C THR A 210 -6.47 -19.27 -17.93
N ASP A 211 -5.43 -19.86 -18.51
CA ASP A 211 -5.33 -20.03 -19.97
C ASP A 211 -6.52 -20.88 -20.41
N PHE A 212 -7.44 -20.27 -21.18
CA PHE A 212 -8.45 -20.97 -21.99
C PHE A 212 -7.91 -21.20 -23.39
#